data_1a499e73436ac12a76755cb0f6b94814
#
_entry.id   1a499e73436ac12a76755cb0f6b94814
#
_cell.length_a   1.000
_cell.length_b   1.000
_cell.length_c   1.000
_cell.angle_alpha   90.00
_cell.angle_beta   90.00
_cell.angle_gamma   90.00
#
_symmetry.space_group_name_H-M   'P 1'
#
loop_
_entity.id
_entity.type
_entity.pdbx_description
1 polymer ?
#
loop_
_entity_poly.entity_id
_entity_poly.type
_entity_poly.pdbx_seq_one_letter_code
_entity_poly.pdbx_strand_id
1 'polypeptide(L)'
;MQEGKAPRPARAWRRSAFRAGAVVLLLALGAAMAKLLGGVAGLFRYEATIDIAYADGGRRKLDVYEPRGAAGAPVIVFFYGGSWQTGDKSTYRFLAATLAGRGYVVVVPDYRLYPEVKFPDFLADGAAALRWTHDNIAAFHGDASRLFVMGHSAGAYIAAMLALDGEWLRGVGLDPSDIAGLIGVSGPYDFLPLRDPILTIIFGGNNRPVTQPISYAEGRKPPALLLTGDADETVKPGNSTRLAAKLRLGGNDATDRIYPHLGHLTIMAAFVPILGSFLSPLADLDAFARRIRPDARGSASVAAEVPAP
;
A
#
# COMPACT_ATOMS: atom_id res chain seq x y z
N MET A 1 9.67 -15.45 -59.16
CA MET A 1 8.65 -14.68 -58.43
C MET A 1 8.23 -15.48 -57.22
N GLN A 2 8.72 -15.10 -56.01
CA GLN A 2 8.29 -15.66 -54.75
C GLN A 2 7.47 -14.57 -54.04
N GLU A 3 6.18 -14.86 -53.85
CA GLU A 3 5.29 -13.98 -53.07
C GLU A 3 5.65 -14.07 -51.58
N GLY A 4 5.99 -12.91 -51.01
CA GLY A 4 6.24 -12.72 -49.60
C GLY A 4 4.96 -12.77 -48.80
N LYS A 5 4.77 -13.74 -47.91
CA LYS A 5 3.71 -13.77 -46.91
C LYS A 5 4.02 -12.75 -45.81
N ALA A 6 3.16 -11.73 -45.68
CA ALA A 6 3.18 -10.75 -44.61
C ALA A 6 2.96 -11.45 -43.23
N PRO A 7 3.61 -10.99 -42.15
CA PRO A 7 3.44 -11.57 -40.83
C PRO A 7 2.07 -11.16 -40.24
N ARG A 8 1.35 -12.13 -39.68
CA ARG A 8 0.06 -11.92 -38.98
C ARG A 8 0.32 -11.29 -37.60
N PRO A 9 -0.05 -10.02 -37.33
CA PRO A 9 -0.14 -9.54 -35.97
C PRO A 9 -1.52 -9.86 -35.43
N ALA A 10 -1.67 -10.31 -34.18
CA ALA A 10 -2.92 -10.18 -33.40
C ALA A 10 -3.31 -11.34 -32.48
N ARG A 11 -2.39 -12.21 -32.03
CA ARG A 11 -2.75 -13.16 -30.96
C ARG A 11 -2.29 -12.72 -29.56
N ALA A 12 -1.26 -11.92 -29.44
CA ALA A 12 -0.76 -11.45 -28.14
C ALA A 12 -1.62 -10.33 -27.54
N TRP A 13 -2.11 -9.42 -28.38
CA TRP A 13 -2.94 -8.27 -27.96
C TRP A 13 -4.32 -8.67 -27.43
N ARG A 14 -4.93 -9.71 -28.01
CA ARG A 14 -6.22 -10.22 -27.53
C ARG A 14 -6.13 -10.88 -26.15
N ARG A 15 -5.00 -11.46 -25.80
CA ARG A 15 -4.82 -12.11 -24.48
C ARG A 15 -4.61 -11.11 -23.35
N SER A 16 -3.95 -9.97 -23.59
CA SER A 16 -3.77 -8.90 -22.60
C SER A 16 -5.06 -8.10 -22.38
N ALA A 17 -5.82 -7.79 -23.43
CA ALA A 17 -7.11 -7.12 -23.31
C ALA A 17 -8.17 -8.00 -22.62
N PHE A 18 -8.17 -9.32 -22.86
CA PHE A 18 -9.07 -10.25 -22.20
C PHE A 18 -8.73 -10.44 -20.70
N ARG A 19 -7.43 -10.37 -20.33
CA ARG A 19 -6.98 -10.41 -18.94
C ARG A 19 -7.31 -9.12 -18.20
N ALA A 20 -7.16 -7.95 -18.83
CA ALA A 20 -7.56 -6.67 -18.26
C ALA A 20 -9.09 -6.60 -18.04
N GLY A 21 -9.89 -7.09 -18.98
CA GLY A 21 -11.35 -7.16 -18.87
C GLY A 21 -11.83 -8.10 -17.75
N ALA A 22 -11.18 -9.25 -17.56
CA ALA A 22 -11.49 -10.18 -16.46
C ALA A 22 -11.14 -9.58 -15.09
N VAL A 23 -10.08 -8.78 -15.00
CA VAL A 23 -9.67 -8.06 -13.80
C VAL A 23 -10.69 -6.98 -13.41
N VAL A 24 -11.14 -6.19 -14.37
CA VAL A 24 -12.19 -5.18 -14.14
C VAL A 24 -13.50 -5.84 -13.76
N LEU A 25 -13.84 -6.99 -14.36
CA LEU A 25 -15.05 -7.75 -14.03
C LEU A 25 -15.01 -8.35 -12.63
N LEU A 26 -13.86 -8.87 -12.18
CA LEU A 26 -13.67 -9.40 -10.83
C LEU A 26 -13.68 -8.29 -9.77
N LEU A 27 -13.12 -7.13 -10.06
CA LEU A 27 -13.19 -5.95 -9.19
C LEU A 27 -14.62 -5.38 -9.16
N ALA A 28 -15.33 -5.36 -10.29
CA ALA A 28 -16.73 -4.95 -10.35
C ALA A 28 -17.67 -5.95 -9.65
N LEU A 29 -17.41 -7.26 -9.75
CA LEU A 29 -18.12 -8.30 -9.00
C LEU A 29 -17.82 -8.19 -7.50
N GLY A 30 -16.57 -7.89 -7.12
CA GLY A 30 -16.19 -7.60 -5.74
C GLY A 30 -16.90 -6.35 -5.19
N ALA A 31 -16.98 -5.28 -5.98
CA ALA A 31 -17.70 -4.06 -5.61
C ALA A 31 -19.23 -4.25 -5.58
N ALA A 32 -19.80 -5.05 -6.49
CA ALA A 32 -21.21 -5.41 -6.49
C ALA A 32 -21.56 -6.34 -5.31
N MET A 33 -20.68 -7.30 -5.00
CA MET A 33 -20.79 -8.15 -3.82
C MET A 33 -20.62 -7.32 -2.54
N ALA A 34 -19.71 -6.36 -2.49
CA ALA A 34 -19.57 -5.41 -1.38
C ALA A 34 -20.79 -4.52 -1.21
N LYS A 35 -21.48 -4.12 -2.30
CA LYS A 35 -22.78 -3.41 -2.23
C LYS A 35 -23.91 -4.32 -1.74
N LEU A 36 -23.93 -5.58 -2.17
CA LEU A 36 -24.91 -6.57 -1.71
C LEU A 36 -24.68 -6.94 -0.24
N LEU A 37 -23.42 -7.06 0.18
CA LEU A 37 -23.01 -7.27 1.57
C LEU A 37 -23.06 -5.96 2.39
N GLY A 38 -23.18 -4.79 1.75
CA GLY A 38 -23.43 -3.50 2.40
C GLY A 38 -24.78 -3.46 3.15
N GLY A 39 -25.74 -4.31 2.75
CA GLY A 39 -26.93 -4.60 3.56
C GLY A 39 -26.62 -5.33 4.87
N VAL A 40 -25.47 -5.97 4.98
CA VAL A 40 -24.91 -6.61 6.18
C VAL A 40 -23.99 -5.62 6.94
N ALA A 41 -23.79 -4.39 6.43
CA ALA A 41 -22.94 -3.36 7.02
C ALA A 41 -23.36 -2.96 8.46
N GLY A 42 -24.57 -3.28 8.88
CA GLY A 42 -24.97 -3.19 10.29
C GLY A 42 -24.18 -4.07 11.25
N LEU A 43 -23.44 -5.08 10.73
CA LEU A 43 -22.51 -5.92 11.48
C LEU A 43 -21.09 -5.33 11.59
N PHE A 44 -20.73 -4.38 10.73
CA PHE A 44 -19.41 -3.73 10.75
C PHE A 44 -19.51 -2.46 11.62
N ARG A 45 -18.89 -2.51 12.78
CA ARG A 45 -18.85 -1.38 13.75
C ARG A 45 -17.74 -0.40 13.34
N TYR A 46 -17.91 0.30 12.23
CA TYR A 46 -17.00 1.38 11.83
C TYR A 46 -17.82 2.63 11.44
N GLU A 47 -17.15 3.78 11.46
CA GLU A 47 -17.60 5.04 10.88
C GLU A 47 -16.68 5.41 9.72
N ALA A 48 -17.19 6.18 8.77
CA ALA A 48 -16.40 6.57 7.60
C ALA A 48 -16.62 8.05 7.30
N THR A 49 -15.53 8.80 7.23
CA THR A 49 -15.48 10.16 6.72
C THR A 49 -14.79 10.14 5.37
N ILE A 50 -15.48 10.58 4.32
CA ILE A 50 -15.03 10.46 2.94
C ILE A 50 -14.68 11.82 2.34
N ASP A 51 -13.84 11.80 1.29
CA ASP A 51 -13.48 12.96 0.47
C ASP A 51 -12.80 14.11 1.22
N ILE A 52 -12.03 13.80 2.25
CA ILE A 52 -11.22 14.78 2.99
C ILE A 52 -10.03 15.19 2.12
N ALA A 53 -9.89 16.48 1.83
CA ALA A 53 -8.73 17.01 1.11
C ALA A 53 -7.47 16.94 1.99
N TYR A 54 -6.40 16.33 1.50
CA TYR A 54 -5.09 16.34 2.16
C TYR A 54 -4.10 17.31 1.47
N ALA A 55 -4.43 17.75 0.26
CA ALA A 55 -3.72 18.80 -0.47
C ALA A 55 -4.64 19.37 -1.56
N ASP A 56 -4.22 20.46 -2.20
CA ASP A 56 -4.96 21.07 -3.31
C ASP A 56 -4.97 20.18 -4.56
N GLY A 57 -6.12 20.06 -5.22
CA GLY A 57 -6.31 19.31 -6.45
C GLY A 57 -7.31 18.17 -6.36
N GLY A 58 -7.87 17.78 -7.50
CA GLY A 58 -9.06 16.92 -7.57
C GLY A 58 -8.89 15.51 -6.98
N ARG A 59 -7.73 14.88 -7.21
CA ARG A 59 -7.45 13.52 -6.71
C ARG A 59 -6.79 13.48 -5.33
N ARG A 60 -6.36 14.63 -4.77
CA ARG A 60 -5.68 14.67 -3.48
C ARG A 60 -6.67 14.70 -2.31
N LYS A 61 -7.51 13.67 -2.25
CA LYS A 61 -8.50 13.42 -1.21
C LYS A 61 -8.30 12.03 -0.62
N LEU A 62 -8.69 11.85 0.62
CA LEU A 62 -8.64 10.57 1.33
C LEU A 62 -9.96 10.27 2.02
N ASP A 63 -10.17 8.98 2.31
CA ASP A 63 -11.24 8.51 3.18
C ASP A 63 -10.62 7.97 4.47
N VAL A 64 -11.28 8.23 5.60
CA VAL A 64 -10.93 7.67 6.91
C VAL A 64 -12.04 6.73 7.36
N TYR A 65 -11.65 5.51 7.75
CA TYR A 65 -12.54 4.49 8.30
C TYR A 65 -12.07 4.18 9.73
N GLU A 66 -12.92 4.42 10.71
CA GLU A 66 -12.57 4.25 12.12
C GLU A 66 -13.45 3.23 12.83
N PRO A 67 -12.91 2.39 13.73
CA PRO A 67 -13.71 1.48 14.54
C PRO A 67 -14.61 2.27 15.51
N ARG A 68 -15.87 1.91 15.64
CA ARG A 68 -16.75 2.52 16.63
C ARG A 68 -16.24 2.28 18.05
N GLY A 69 -16.10 3.36 18.81
CA GLY A 69 -15.61 3.31 20.18
C GLY A 69 -14.11 3.06 20.31
N ALA A 70 -13.35 3.28 19.24
CA ALA A 70 -11.89 3.22 19.29
C ALA A 70 -11.33 4.36 20.17
N ALA A 71 -10.16 4.10 20.79
CA ALA A 71 -9.34 5.09 21.47
C ALA A 71 -7.88 4.71 21.26
N GLY A 72 -7.12 5.55 20.54
CA GLY A 72 -5.71 5.30 20.23
C GLY A 72 -5.49 4.03 19.39
N ALA A 73 -6.32 3.79 18.38
CA ALA A 73 -6.21 2.63 17.51
C ALA A 73 -4.97 2.74 16.59
N PRO A 74 -4.31 1.61 16.24
CA PRO A 74 -3.25 1.63 15.23
C PRO A 74 -3.80 2.09 13.88
N VAL A 75 -2.98 2.83 13.15
CA VAL A 75 -3.37 3.48 11.89
C VAL A 75 -2.73 2.75 10.70
N ILE A 76 -3.51 2.47 9.68
CA ILE A 76 -3.02 1.94 8.41
C ILE A 76 -3.35 2.94 7.30
N VAL A 77 -2.34 3.52 6.66
CA VAL A 77 -2.51 4.28 5.41
C VAL A 77 -2.32 3.31 4.25
N PHE A 78 -3.41 3.06 3.51
CA PHE A 78 -3.43 2.07 2.44
C PHE A 78 -3.42 2.72 1.06
N PHE A 79 -2.37 2.44 0.28
CA PHE A 79 -2.25 2.83 -1.12
C PHE A 79 -2.69 1.69 -2.04
N TYR A 80 -3.62 1.96 -2.93
CA TYR A 80 -4.16 0.98 -3.86
C TYR A 80 -3.27 0.78 -5.11
N GLY A 81 -3.49 -0.35 -5.80
CA GLY A 81 -2.84 -0.68 -7.06
C GLY A 81 -3.51 -0.06 -8.29
N GLY A 82 -2.97 -0.36 -9.48
CA GLY A 82 -3.51 0.10 -10.76
C GLY A 82 -2.43 0.59 -11.71
N SER A 83 -1.20 0.09 -11.56
CA SER A 83 -0.05 0.39 -12.45
C SER A 83 0.24 1.88 -12.60
N TRP A 84 -0.07 2.69 -11.59
CA TRP A 84 0.04 4.16 -11.59
C TRP A 84 -0.80 4.86 -12.67
N GLN A 85 -1.72 4.16 -13.31
CA GLN A 85 -2.56 4.63 -14.42
C GLN A 85 -4.05 4.65 -14.08
N THR A 86 -4.47 3.78 -13.17
CA THR A 86 -5.88 3.59 -12.79
C THR A 86 -6.01 3.36 -11.29
N GLY A 87 -7.23 3.35 -10.80
CA GLY A 87 -7.56 3.08 -9.41
C GLY A 87 -8.29 4.25 -8.75
N ASP A 88 -8.97 3.91 -7.67
CA ASP A 88 -9.76 4.85 -6.88
C ASP A 88 -9.94 4.29 -5.47
N LYS A 89 -9.90 5.17 -4.47
CA LYS A 89 -10.04 4.82 -3.05
C LYS A 89 -11.35 4.08 -2.74
N SER A 90 -12.43 4.41 -3.47
CA SER A 90 -13.74 3.81 -3.26
C SER A 90 -13.79 2.31 -3.59
N THR A 91 -12.93 1.86 -4.53
CA THR A 91 -12.80 0.45 -4.91
C THR A 91 -12.33 -0.42 -3.74
N TYR A 92 -11.58 0.15 -2.80
CA TYR A 92 -10.97 -0.58 -1.69
C TYR A 92 -11.72 -0.42 -0.34
N ARG A 93 -12.97 0.06 -0.37
CA ARG A 93 -13.84 0.15 0.83
C ARG A 93 -13.97 -1.17 1.56
N PHE A 94 -14.00 -2.29 0.84
CA PHE A 94 -14.08 -3.63 1.44
C PHE A 94 -12.88 -3.94 2.34
N LEU A 95 -11.68 -3.57 1.90
CA LEU A 95 -10.46 -3.71 2.68
C LEU A 95 -10.49 -2.80 3.91
N ALA A 96 -10.81 -1.51 3.70
CA ALA A 96 -10.89 -0.54 4.78
C ALA A 96 -11.92 -0.95 5.85
N ALA A 97 -13.11 -1.40 5.44
CA ALA A 97 -14.15 -1.92 6.34
C ALA A 97 -13.68 -3.16 7.12
N THR A 98 -12.97 -4.08 6.46
CA THR A 98 -12.42 -5.29 7.10
C THR A 98 -11.40 -4.93 8.16
N LEU A 99 -10.45 -4.05 7.85
CA LEU A 99 -9.41 -3.62 8.80
C LEU A 99 -10.00 -2.77 9.93
N ALA A 100 -10.94 -1.87 9.63
CA ALA A 100 -11.63 -1.10 10.66
C ALA A 100 -12.42 -2.02 11.62
N GLY A 101 -13.09 -3.04 11.08
CA GLY A 101 -13.77 -4.07 11.89
C GLY A 101 -12.81 -4.88 12.79
N ARG A 102 -11.50 -4.82 12.55
CA ARG A 102 -10.44 -5.46 13.34
C ARG A 102 -9.73 -4.51 14.31
N GLY A 103 -10.18 -3.26 14.37
CA GLY A 103 -9.69 -2.28 15.33
C GLY A 103 -8.60 -1.34 14.80
N TYR A 104 -8.43 -1.23 13.48
CA TYR A 104 -7.52 -0.25 12.86
C TYR A 104 -8.28 0.99 12.42
N VAL A 105 -7.70 2.17 12.59
CA VAL A 105 -8.10 3.33 11.80
C VAL A 105 -7.44 3.21 10.43
N VAL A 106 -8.23 3.26 9.37
CA VAL A 106 -7.73 3.05 8.00
C VAL A 106 -7.91 4.32 7.19
N VAL A 107 -6.83 4.81 6.61
CA VAL A 107 -6.80 5.95 5.71
C VAL A 107 -6.53 5.47 4.30
N VAL A 108 -7.40 5.83 3.35
CA VAL A 108 -7.24 5.43 1.95
C VAL A 108 -7.15 6.68 1.08
N PRO A 109 -5.95 7.15 0.73
CA PRO A 109 -5.79 8.31 -0.14
C PRO A 109 -5.91 7.94 -1.62
N ASP A 110 -6.57 8.81 -2.40
CA ASP A 110 -6.32 8.91 -3.82
C ASP A 110 -4.99 9.66 -4.05
N TYR A 111 -4.27 9.26 -5.05
CA TYR A 111 -3.06 9.93 -5.52
C TYR A 111 -3.16 10.18 -7.03
N ARG A 112 -2.43 11.17 -7.55
CA ARG A 112 -2.43 11.48 -8.98
C ARG A 112 -1.82 10.35 -9.79
N LEU A 113 -2.36 10.13 -10.98
CA LEU A 113 -2.04 9.02 -11.86
C LEU A 113 -1.47 9.54 -13.18
N TYR A 114 -0.78 8.67 -13.92
CA TYR A 114 -0.45 8.92 -15.31
C TYR A 114 -1.76 8.99 -16.16
N PRO A 115 -1.91 9.91 -17.12
CA PRO A 115 -0.89 10.80 -17.66
C PRO A 115 -0.72 12.14 -16.93
N GLU A 116 -1.53 12.44 -15.89
CA GLU A 116 -1.46 13.71 -15.15
C GLU A 116 -0.08 13.90 -14.51
N VAL A 117 0.46 12.84 -13.92
CA VAL A 117 1.79 12.84 -13.30
C VAL A 117 2.61 11.61 -13.68
N LYS A 118 3.91 11.68 -13.39
CA LYS A 118 4.89 10.59 -13.53
C LYS A 118 5.69 10.43 -12.23
N PHE A 119 6.63 9.49 -12.20
CA PHE A 119 7.61 9.42 -11.14
C PHE A 119 8.43 10.73 -11.09
N PRO A 120 8.56 11.36 -9.93
CA PRO A 120 8.18 10.86 -8.61
C PRO A 120 6.87 11.45 -8.03
N ASP A 121 6.08 12.22 -8.74
CA ASP A 121 5.01 13.07 -8.19
C ASP A 121 3.95 12.30 -7.38
N PHE A 122 3.62 11.07 -7.75
CA PHE A 122 2.71 10.23 -6.95
C PHE A 122 3.31 9.82 -5.59
N LEU A 123 4.63 9.87 -5.42
CA LEU A 123 5.28 9.68 -4.11
C LEU A 123 5.13 10.94 -3.25
N ALA A 124 5.23 12.13 -3.86
CA ALA A 124 4.96 13.38 -3.17
C ALA A 124 3.51 13.45 -2.66
N ASP A 125 2.54 12.96 -3.45
CA ASP A 125 1.15 12.84 -3.01
C ASP A 125 1.01 11.87 -1.84
N GLY A 126 1.69 10.73 -1.90
CA GLY A 126 1.73 9.76 -0.80
C GLY A 126 2.33 10.33 0.49
N ALA A 127 3.43 11.07 0.38
CA ALA A 127 4.07 11.72 1.52
C ALA A 127 3.14 12.79 2.14
N ALA A 128 2.46 13.60 1.31
CA ALA A 128 1.48 14.58 1.78
C ALA A 128 0.30 13.91 2.51
N ALA A 129 -0.19 12.78 2.02
CA ALA A 129 -1.25 12.01 2.68
C ALA A 129 -0.79 11.45 4.04
N LEU A 130 0.46 10.99 4.15
CA LEU A 130 1.06 10.56 5.43
C LEU A 130 1.20 11.73 6.39
N ARG A 131 1.63 12.90 5.92
CA ARG A 131 1.72 14.12 6.75
C ARG A 131 0.35 14.51 7.28
N TRP A 132 -0.67 14.58 6.41
CA TRP A 132 -2.04 14.86 6.82
C TRP A 132 -2.50 13.85 7.88
N THR A 133 -2.26 12.56 7.64
CA THR A 133 -2.65 11.50 8.58
C THR A 133 -2.00 11.68 9.94
N HIS A 134 -0.67 11.88 9.98
CA HIS A 134 0.07 12.10 11.21
C HIS A 134 -0.52 13.25 12.04
N ASP A 135 -0.87 14.36 11.40
CA ASP A 135 -1.35 15.56 12.08
C ASP A 135 -2.80 15.48 12.54
N ASN A 136 -3.64 14.71 11.84
CA ASN A 136 -5.10 14.79 12.02
C ASN A 136 -5.71 13.51 12.59
N ILE A 137 -5.01 12.37 12.57
CA ILE A 137 -5.63 11.07 12.84
C ILE A 137 -6.12 10.89 14.28
N ALA A 138 -5.60 11.68 15.22
CA ALA A 138 -6.10 11.69 16.60
C ALA A 138 -7.58 12.11 16.71
N ALA A 139 -8.03 13.01 15.80
CA ALA A 139 -9.45 13.40 15.72
C ALA A 139 -10.36 12.25 15.24
N PHE A 140 -9.76 11.20 14.65
CA PHE A 140 -10.42 9.97 14.22
C PHE A 140 -10.05 8.77 15.11
N HIS A 141 -9.69 9.03 16.36
CA HIS A 141 -9.36 8.03 17.38
C HIS A 141 -8.15 7.14 17.04
N GLY A 142 -7.31 7.55 16.08
CA GLY A 142 -6.08 6.88 15.72
C GLY A 142 -4.88 7.35 16.53
N ASP A 143 -3.88 6.48 16.65
CA ASP A 143 -2.59 6.75 17.29
C ASP A 143 -1.51 6.93 16.22
N ALA A 144 -1.07 8.18 16.00
CA ALA A 144 -0.05 8.51 15.01
C ALA A 144 1.32 7.86 15.30
N SER A 145 1.61 7.49 16.55
CA SER A 145 2.84 6.75 16.91
C SER A 145 2.81 5.28 16.46
N ARG A 146 1.66 4.80 16.03
CA ARG A 146 1.42 3.45 15.50
C ARG A 146 0.94 3.48 14.06
N LEU A 147 1.60 4.30 13.23
CA LEU A 147 1.26 4.52 11.84
C LEU A 147 1.97 3.51 10.94
N PHE A 148 1.20 2.64 10.31
CA PHE A 148 1.67 1.67 9.31
C PHE A 148 1.37 2.19 7.91
N VAL A 149 2.31 2.01 6.99
CA VAL A 149 2.06 2.21 5.56
C VAL A 149 1.82 0.85 4.90
N MET A 150 0.72 0.75 4.17
CA MET A 150 0.32 -0.47 3.49
C MET A 150 0.00 -0.19 2.03
N GLY A 151 0.20 -1.16 1.16
CA GLY A 151 -0.28 -1.03 -0.22
C GLY A 151 -0.37 -2.36 -0.94
N HIS A 152 -1.07 -2.32 -2.09
CA HIS A 152 -1.18 -3.44 -3.01
C HIS A 152 -0.60 -3.05 -4.38
N SER A 153 0.22 -3.94 -5.00
CA SER A 153 0.74 -3.73 -6.36
C SER A 153 1.49 -2.39 -6.49
N ALA A 154 1.10 -1.49 -7.40
CA ALA A 154 1.66 -0.14 -7.51
C ALA A 154 1.57 0.66 -6.20
N GLY A 155 0.54 0.45 -5.39
CA GLY A 155 0.42 1.07 -4.06
C GLY A 155 1.41 0.48 -3.05
N ALA A 156 1.74 -0.81 -3.15
CA ALA A 156 2.80 -1.41 -2.33
C ALA A 156 4.18 -0.86 -2.68
N TYR A 157 4.40 -0.52 -3.95
CA TYR A 157 5.58 0.22 -4.37
C TYR A 157 5.63 1.61 -3.70
N ILE A 158 4.51 2.37 -3.73
CA ILE A 158 4.43 3.70 -3.10
C ILE A 158 4.73 3.56 -1.60
N ALA A 159 4.06 2.63 -0.91
CA ALA A 159 4.29 2.38 0.52
C ALA A 159 5.76 2.05 0.82
N ALA A 160 6.40 1.21 -0.02
CA ALA A 160 7.79 0.83 0.15
C ALA A 160 8.75 2.01 -0.09
N MET A 161 8.54 2.83 -1.14
CA MET A 161 9.35 4.03 -1.37
C MET A 161 9.25 5.00 -0.19
N LEU A 162 8.05 5.28 0.32
CA LEU A 162 7.85 6.17 1.46
C LEU A 162 8.48 5.65 2.76
N ALA A 163 8.46 4.35 2.97
CA ALA A 163 9.04 3.74 4.17
C ALA A 163 10.57 3.59 4.11
N LEU A 164 11.14 3.38 2.90
CA LEU A 164 12.57 3.04 2.75
C LEU A 164 13.42 4.23 2.32
N ASP A 165 12.89 5.14 1.49
CA ASP A 165 13.55 6.39 1.12
C ASP A 165 13.05 7.53 2.01
N GLY A 166 13.81 7.79 3.08
CA GLY A 166 13.43 8.80 4.08
C GLY A 166 13.38 10.25 3.54
N GLU A 167 13.80 10.52 2.31
CA GLU A 167 13.72 11.88 1.74
C GLU A 167 12.26 12.33 1.59
N TRP A 168 11.37 11.41 1.24
CA TRP A 168 9.94 11.71 1.04
C TRP A 168 9.28 12.21 2.32
N LEU A 169 9.55 11.55 3.44
CA LEU A 169 8.99 11.92 4.74
C LEU A 169 9.62 13.22 5.25
N ARG A 170 10.95 13.36 5.18
CA ARG A 170 11.63 14.61 5.56
C ARG A 170 11.17 15.80 4.73
N GLY A 171 10.88 15.58 3.44
CA GLY A 171 10.33 16.62 2.55
C GLY A 171 8.99 17.21 3.01
N VAL A 172 8.23 16.46 3.80
CA VAL A 172 6.96 16.93 4.40
C VAL A 172 7.05 17.15 5.92
N GLY A 173 8.26 17.17 6.49
CA GLY A 173 8.51 17.43 7.90
C GLY A 173 8.18 16.27 8.83
N LEU A 174 8.22 15.03 8.32
CA LEU A 174 8.14 13.80 9.11
C LEU A 174 9.51 13.15 9.24
N ASP A 175 9.74 12.41 10.32
CA ASP A 175 10.91 11.54 10.44
C ASP A 175 10.58 10.14 9.88
N PRO A 176 11.52 9.45 9.21
CA PRO A 176 11.31 8.06 8.80
C PRO A 176 10.91 7.10 9.92
N SER A 177 11.26 7.42 11.18
CA SER A 177 10.85 6.65 12.36
C SER A 177 9.38 6.85 12.76
N ASP A 178 8.67 7.82 12.17
CA ASP A 178 7.22 7.98 12.37
C ASP A 178 6.43 6.85 11.72
N ILE A 179 7.07 6.07 10.82
CA ILE A 179 6.48 4.86 10.27
C ILE A 179 6.75 3.67 11.21
N ALA A 180 5.70 3.14 11.82
CA ALA A 180 5.78 1.99 12.71
C ALA A 180 6.09 0.69 11.95
N GLY A 181 5.62 0.55 10.69
CA GLY A 181 5.93 -0.60 9.85
C GLY A 181 5.42 -0.46 8.42
N LEU A 182 6.06 -1.25 7.53
CA LEU A 182 5.69 -1.39 6.11
C LEU A 182 4.92 -2.70 5.92
N ILE A 183 3.77 -2.65 5.24
CA ILE A 183 3.00 -3.82 4.83
C ILE A 183 2.82 -3.79 3.31
N GLY A 184 3.52 -4.64 2.60
CA GLY A 184 3.44 -4.71 1.14
C GLY A 184 2.72 -5.95 0.65
N VAL A 185 1.70 -5.78 -0.20
CA VAL A 185 0.95 -6.88 -0.81
C VAL A 185 1.23 -6.91 -2.31
N SER A 186 1.87 -7.97 -2.81
CA SER A 186 2.20 -8.17 -4.22
C SER A 186 2.88 -6.96 -4.87
N GLY A 187 3.85 -6.35 -4.19
CA GLY A 187 4.50 -5.12 -4.64
C GLY A 187 5.71 -5.35 -5.55
N PRO A 188 5.87 -4.49 -6.58
CA PRO A 188 7.08 -4.46 -7.39
C PRO A 188 8.16 -3.64 -6.68
N TYR A 189 9.21 -4.32 -6.17
CA TYR A 189 10.28 -3.68 -5.39
C TYR A 189 11.64 -3.72 -6.08
N ASP A 190 11.78 -4.64 -7.04
CA ASP A 190 12.99 -4.90 -7.83
C ASP A 190 12.58 -5.45 -9.19
N PHE A 191 12.26 -4.56 -10.12
CA PHE A 191 11.60 -4.90 -11.40
C PHE A 191 12.28 -4.27 -12.63
N LEU A 192 13.55 -3.91 -12.51
CA LEU A 192 14.35 -3.48 -13.65
C LEU A 192 14.95 -4.68 -14.41
N PRO A 193 15.23 -4.53 -15.71
CA PRO A 193 14.85 -3.40 -16.57
C PRO A 193 13.34 -3.42 -16.91
N LEU A 194 12.75 -2.24 -17.04
CA LEU A 194 11.35 -2.10 -17.46
C LEU A 194 11.20 -2.56 -18.93
N ARG A 195 10.18 -3.39 -19.16
CA ARG A 195 9.86 -3.90 -20.50
C ARG A 195 8.57 -3.33 -21.07
N ASP A 196 7.70 -2.80 -20.20
CA ASP A 196 6.47 -2.14 -20.59
C ASP A 196 6.77 -0.70 -21.03
N PRO A 197 6.37 -0.30 -22.26
CA PRO A 197 6.63 1.04 -22.77
C PRO A 197 6.01 2.15 -21.92
N ILE A 198 4.81 1.92 -21.35
CA ILE A 198 4.12 2.92 -20.53
C ILE A 198 4.84 3.08 -19.21
N LEU A 199 5.27 1.98 -18.57
CA LEU A 199 6.07 2.07 -17.35
C LEU A 199 7.40 2.77 -17.61
N THR A 200 8.04 2.54 -18.77
CA THR A 200 9.25 3.27 -19.16
C THR A 200 9.01 4.79 -19.24
N ILE A 201 7.84 5.22 -19.74
CA ILE A 201 7.45 6.62 -19.76
C ILE A 201 7.17 7.16 -18.35
N ILE A 202 6.43 6.40 -17.54
CA ILE A 202 6.07 6.79 -16.17
C ILE A 202 7.33 6.98 -15.31
N PHE A 203 8.30 6.06 -15.43
CA PHE A 203 9.53 6.08 -14.63
C PHE A 203 10.70 6.85 -15.27
N GLY A 204 10.49 7.42 -16.46
CA GLY A 204 11.49 8.24 -17.14
C GLY A 204 12.73 7.48 -17.61
N GLY A 205 12.57 6.19 -17.97
CA GLY A 205 13.63 5.31 -18.48
C GLY A 205 13.42 3.87 -18.06
N ASN A 206 14.06 2.95 -18.77
CA ASN A 206 13.88 1.51 -18.57
C ASN A 206 14.83 0.88 -17.52
N ASN A 207 15.88 1.60 -17.09
CA ASN A 207 16.87 1.08 -16.16
C ASN A 207 17.42 2.18 -15.22
N ARG A 208 16.58 2.60 -14.27
CA ARG A 208 16.89 3.66 -13.29
C ARG A 208 16.79 3.10 -11.86
N PRO A 209 17.90 2.72 -11.22
CA PRO A 209 17.91 2.13 -9.87
C PRO A 209 17.23 3.01 -8.81
N VAL A 210 17.30 4.34 -8.94
CA VAL A 210 16.64 5.29 -8.03
C VAL A 210 15.11 5.16 -8.01
N THR A 211 14.53 4.48 -8.98
CA THR A 211 13.09 4.19 -9.00
C THR A 211 12.72 2.90 -8.27
N GLN A 212 13.69 2.17 -7.71
CA GLN A 212 13.45 0.85 -7.14
C GLN A 212 13.52 0.87 -5.61
N PRO A 213 12.45 0.45 -4.90
CA PRO A 213 12.47 0.37 -3.44
C PRO A 213 13.66 -0.40 -2.87
N ILE A 214 14.09 -1.49 -3.54
CA ILE A 214 15.23 -2.29 -3.10
C ILE A 214 16.55 -1.50 -3.04
N SER A 215 16.67 -0.41 -3.79
CA SER A 215 17.86 0.46 -3.77
C SER A 215 18.02 1.21 -2.45
N TYR A 216 16.95 1.32 -1.66
CA TYR A 216 16.90 2.06 -0.40
C TYR A 216 16.84 1.14 0.84
N ALA A 217 17.12 -0.14 0.69
CA ALA A 217 17.01 -1.12 1.78
C ALA A 217 18.17 -1.07 2.80
N GLU A 218 19.17 -0.23 2.59
CA GLU A 218 20.33 -0.06 3.49
C GLU A 218 20.04 0.92 4.63
N GLY A 219 20.80 0.76 5.74
CA GLY A 219 20.60 1.55 6.96
C GLY A 219 19.35 1.09 7.74
N ARG A 220 19.02 1.84 8.82
CA ARG A 220 17.87 1.51 9.67
C ARG A 220 16.56 1.79 8.92
N LYS A 221 15.69 0.79 8.85
CA LYS A 221 14.38 0.83 8.22
C LYS A 221 13.29 0.36 9.18
N PRO A 222 12.03 0.77 8.99
CA PRO A 222 10.93 0.23 9.77
C PRO A 222 10.79 -1.27 9.53
N PRO A 223 10.24 -2.02 10.49
CA PRO A 223 9.86 -3.41 10.29
C PRO A 223 8.99 -3.57 9.04
N ALA A 224 9.18 -4.67 8.30
CA ALA A 224 8.47 -4.90 7.04
C ALA A 224 7.80 -6.28 7.00
N LEU A 225 6.55 -6.32 6.54
CA LEU A 225 5.80 -7.53 6.20
C LEU A 225 5.44 -7.50 4.72
N LEU A 226 5.97 -8.45 3.94
CA LEU A 226 5.76 -8.53 2.50
C LEU A 226 4.97 -9.79 2.16
N LEU A 227 3.75 -9.62 1.68
CA LEU A 227 2.78 -10.68 1.40
C LEU A 227 2.65 -10.86 -0.12
N THR A 228 2.75 -12.09 -0.62
CA THR A 228 2.57 -12.38 -2.04
C THR A 228 2.03 -13.79 -2.24
N GLY A 229 1.38 -14.04 -3.37
CA GLY A 229 0.94 -15.38 -3.76
C GLY A 229 1.96 -16.05 -4.68
N ASP A 230 2.11 -17.36 -4.61
CA ASP A 230 3.01 -18.14 -5.47
C ASP A 230 2.58 -18.16 -6.94
N ALA A 231 1.27 -17.99 -7.19
CA ALA A 231 0.67 -17.89 -8.51
C ALA A 231 0.58 -16.44 -9.05
N ASP A 232 1.31 -15.48 -8.45
CA ASP A 232 1.34 -14.09 -8.93
C ASP A 232 2.19 -13.96 -10.20
N GLU A 233 1.50 -13.89 -11.35
CA GLU A 233 2.13 -13.73 -12.66
C GLU A 233 2.35 -12.27 -13.06
N THR A 234 1.72 -11.31 -12.35
CA THR A 234 1.83 -9.87 -12.62
C THR A 234 3.06 -9.28 -11.95
N VAL A 235 3.20 -9.53 -10.65
CA VAL A 235 4.38 -9.16 -9.86
C VAL A 235 4.95 -10.42 -9.24
N LYS A 236 6.02 -10.94 -9.85
CA LYS A 236 6.62 -12.21 -9.42
C LYS A 236 7.02 -12.18 -7.94
N PRO A 237 6.79 -13.28 -7.19
CA PRO A 237 7.08 -13.39 -5.76
C PRO A 237 8.51 -13.01 -5.37
N GLY A 238 9.46 -13.20 -6.30
CA GLY A 238 10.84 -12.80 -6.12
C GLY A 238 11.05 -11.31 -5.77
N ASN A 239 10.10 -10.42 -6.09
CA ASN A 239 10.17 -9.03 -5.64
C ASN A 239 10.15 -8.93 -4.12
N SER A 240 9.19 -9.58 -3.47
CA SER A 240 9.06 -9.62 -2.00
C SER A 240 10.25 -10.31 -1.35
N THR A 241 10.65 -11.48 -1.89
CA THR A 241 11.76 -12.27 -1.33
C THR A 241 13.09 -11.51 -1.38
N ARG A 242 13.41 -10.85 -2.52
CA ARG A 242 14.67 -10.10 -2.66
C ARG A 242 14.70 -8.86 -1.74
N LEU A 243 13.59 -8.10 -1.67
CA LEU A 243 13.53 -6.95 -0.77
C LEU A 243 13.67 -7.38 0.68
N ALA A 244 12.92 -8.40 1.13
CA ALA A 244 13.03 -8.90 2.50
C ALA A 244 14.44 -9.40 2.84
N ALA A 245 15.07 -10.14 1.91
CA ALA A 245 16.45 -10.60 2.08
C ALA A 245 17.43 -9.43 2.23
N LYS A 246 17.31 -8.40 1.39
CA LYS A 246 18.19 -7.22 1.46
C LYS A 246 17.98 -6.42 2.75
N LEU A 247 16.74 -6.26 3.21
CA LEU A 247 16.44 -5.63 4.49
C LEU A 247 17.06 -6.39 5.66
N ARG A 248 16.92 -7.72 5.69
CA ARG A 248 17.52 -8.57 6.74
C ARG A 248 19.06 -8.52 6.73
N LEU A 249 19.68 -8.50 5.56
CA LEU A 249 21.13 -8.31 5.43
C LEU A 249 21.59 -6.96 6.01
N GLY A 250 20.76 -5.93 5.93
CA GLY A 250 20.97 -4.63 6.57
C GLY A 250 20.61 -4.59 8.06
N GLY A 251 20.31 -5.74 8.69
CA GLY A 251 19.97 -5.84 10.12
C GLY A 251 18.54 -5.41 10.45
N ASN A 252 17.66 -5.23 9.46
CA ASN A 252 16.27 -4.82 9.67
C ASN A 252 15.34 -6.03 9.83
N ASP A 253 14.27 -5.83 10.59
CA ASP A 253 13.22 -6.83 10.78
C ASP A 253 12.33 -6.87 9.52
N ALA A 254 12.45 -7.92 8.72
CA ALA A 254 11.66 -8.10 7.52
C ALA A 254 11.21 -9.55 7.34
N THR A 255 9.91 -9.71 7.15
CA THR A 255 9.26 -11.00 6.91
C THR A 255 8.61 -10.99 5.54
N ASP A 256 8.89 -12.00 4.71
CA ASP A 256 8.13 -12.30 3.50
C ASP A 256 7.27 -13.57 3.72
N ARG A 257 6.05 -13.53 3.22
CA ARG A 257 5.09 -14.63 3.23
C ARG A 257 4.62 -14.91 1.82
N ILE A 258 4.78 -16.15 1.39
CA ILE A 258 4.30 -16.62 0.08
C ILE A 258 3.13 -17.57 0.32
N TYR A 259 1.96 -17.23 -0.22
CA TYR A 259 0.73 -17.99 -0.02
C TYR A 259 0.44 -18.89 -1.22
N PRO A 260 0.19 -20.18 -1.00
CA PRO A 260 -0.06 -21.13 -2.08
C PRO A 260 -1.37 -20.80 -2.82
N HIS A 261 -1.34 -20.96 -4.14
CA HIS A 261 -2.48 -20.81 -5.04
C HIS A 261 -3.10 -19.40 -5.11
N LEU A 262 -2.50 -18.40 -4.48
CA LEU A 262 -2.94 -17.01 -4.62
C LEU A 262 -2.18 -16.31 -5.75
N GLY A 263 -2.91 -15.61 -6.59
CA GLY A 263 -2.37 -14.75 -7.64
C GLY A 263 -2.46 -13.28 -7.23
N HIS A 264 -2.05 -12.39 -8.15
CA HIS A 264 -1.94 -10.95 -7.92
C HIS A 264 -3.18 -10.28 -7.34
N LEU A 265 -4.37 -10.66 -7.83
CA LEU A 265 -5.63 -10.09 -7.35
C LEU A 265 -6.32 -10.99 -6.32
N THR A 266 -6.16 -12.32 -6.44
CA THR A 266 -6.84 -13.24 -5.54
C THR A 266 -6.33 -13.17 -4.11
N ILE A 267 -5.10 -12.71 -3.89
CA ILE A 267 -4.58 -12.41 -2.55
C ILE A 267 -5.43 -11.34 -1.84
N MET A 268 -6.04 -10.41 -2.60
CA MET A 268 -6.91 -9.38 -2.03
C MET A 268 -8.22 -9.93 -1.46
N ALA A 269 -8.60 -11.18 -1.80
CA ALA A 269 -9.73 -11.86 -1.19
C ALA A 269 -9.55 -12.06 0.32
N ALA A 270 -8.31 -12.09 0.81
CA ALA A 270 -8.02 -12.13 2.25
C ALA A 270 -8.53 -10.89 3.02
N PHE A 271 -8.75 -9.79 2.31
CA PHE A 271 -9.26 -8.54 2.89
C PHE A 271 -10.75 -8.33 2.63
N VAL A 272 -11.45 -9.32 2.09
CA VAL A 272 -12.91 -9.31 1.97
C VAL A 272 -13.52 -9.82 3.27
N PRO A 273 -14.52 -9.12 3.86
CA PRO A 273 -15.24 -9.61 5.03
C PRO A 273 -15.72 -11.04 4.80
N ILE A 274 -15.70 -11.89 5.79
CA ILE A 274 -16.02 -13.32 5.73
C ILE A 274 -14.89 -14.16 5.12
N LEU A 275 -14.41 -13.87 3.90
CA LEU A 275 -13.33 -14.64 3.26
C LEU A 275 -11.99 -14.50 3.99
N GLY A 276 -11.69 -13.32 4.50
CA GLY A 276 -10.47 -13.04 5.24
C GLY A 276 -10.29 -13.87 6.51
N SER A 277 -11.40 -14.37 7.09
CA SER A 277 -11.34 -15.24 8.27
C SER A 277 -10.77 -16.63 7.95
N PHE A 278 -10.74 -17.03 6.70
CA PHE A 278 -10.25 -18.32 6.21
C PHE A 278 -8.88 -18.24 5.53
N LEU A 279 -8.33 -17.02 5.37
CA LEU A 279 -7.09 -16.78 4.65
C LEU A 279 -6.03 -16.15 5.55
N SER A 280 -4.83 -16.70 5.52
CA SER A 280 -3.72 -16.34 6.40
C SER A 280 -3.19 -14.89 6.27
N PRO A 281 -3.24 -14.19 5.11
CA PRO A 281 -2.66 -12.85 4.98
C PRO A 281 -3.15 -11.83 6.01
N LEU A 282 -4.44 -11.87 6.34
CA LEU A 282 -5.03 -10.96 7.34
C LEU A 282 -4.57 -11.29 8.77
N ALA A 283 -4.43 -12.60 9.08
CA ALA A 283 -3.91 -13.03 10.38
C ALA A 283 -2.42 -12.66 10.56
N ASP A 284 -1.62 -12.80 9.50
CA ASP A 284 -0.20 -12.39 9.51
C ASP A 284 -0.06 -10.88 9.69
N LEU A 285 -0.92 -10.07 9.05
CA LEU A 285 -0.98 -8.62 9.25
C LEU A 285 -1.28 -8.28 10.70
N ASP A 286 -2.30 -8.89 11.31
CA ASP A 286 -2.65 -8.65 12.71
C ASP A 286 -1.52 -9.03 13.67
N ALA A 287 -0.87 -10.17 13.44
CA ALA A 287 0.26 -10.63 14.25
C ALA A 287 1.43 -9.65 14.13
N PHE A 288 1.73 -9.17 12.92
CA PHE A 288 2.76 -8.18 12.67
C PHE A 288 2.46 -6.86 13.39
N ALA A 289 1.28 -6.27 13.20
CA ALA A 289 0.92 -4.99 13.77
C ALA A 289 0.86 -5.03 15.31
N ARG A 290 0.42 -6.14 15.91
CA ARG A 290 0.43 -6.32 17.37
C ARG A 290 1.83 -6.44 17.97
N ARG A 291 2.78 -7.01 17.22
CA ARG A 291 4.17 -7.17 17.65
C ARG A 291 4.92 -5.83 17.67
N ILE A 292 4.60 -4.93 16.77
CA ILE A 292 5.22 -3.62 16.70
C ILE A 292 4.60 -2.72 17.77
N ARG A 293 5.39 -2.41 18.80
CA ARG A 293 5.03 -1.46 19.84
C ARG A 293 5.67 -0.11 19.52
N PRO A 294 5.03 1.02 19.88
CA PRO A 294 5.72 2.29 19.86
C PRO A 294 6.97 2.15 20.74
N ASP A 295 8.12 2.49 20.20
CA ASP A 295 9.31 2.67 21.06
C ASP A 295 8.95 3.72 22.11
N ALA A 296 9.28 3.48 23.36
CA ALA A 296 9.07 4.38 24.50
C ALA A 296 9.94 5.66 24.41
N ARG A 297 10.10 6.22 23.22
CA ARG A 297 10.99 7.37 22.94
C ARG A 297 10.36 8.74 23.22
N GLY A 298 9.12 8.79 23.70
CA GLY A 298 8.41 10.03 24.03
C GLY A 298 8.50 10.48 25.50
N SER A 299 9.07 9.70 26.41
CA SER A 299 9.06 10.04 27.86
C SER A 299 10.38 10.58 28.43
N ALA A 300 11.41 10.78 27.60
CA ALA A 300 12.75 11.18 28.10
C ALA A 300 13.13 12.64 27.79
N SER A 301 12.21 13.51 27.38
CA SER A 301 12.55 14.91 27.01
C SER A 301 11.77 15.99 27.76
N VAL A 302 11.22 15.73 28.93
CA VAL A 302 10.65 16.78 29.81
C VAL A 302 11.12 16.56 31.26
N ALA A 303 12.41 16.38 31.43
CA ALA A 303 13.10 16.59 32.71
C ALA A 303 14.27 17.53 32.46
N ALA A 304 13.98 18.73 31.95
CA ALA A 304 14.94 19.83 31.97
C ALA A 304 14.87 20.48 33.35
N GLU A 305 15.98 20.37 34.06
CA GLU A 305 16.39 21.03 35.28
C GLU A 305 15.71 22.40 35.49
N VAL A 306 14.96 22.49 36.58
CA VAL A 306 14.72 23.75 37.28
C VAL A 306 15.95 24.01 38.12
N PRO A 307 16.78 25.03 37.90
CA PRO A 307 17.80 25.41 38.85
C PRO A 307 17.13 25.93 40.12
N ALA A 308 17.49 25.32 41.25
CA ALA A 308 17.09 25.81 42.57
C ALA A 308 17.72 27.18 42.88
N PRO A 309 17.09 27.97 43.76
CA PRO A 309 17.41 29.34 44.05
C PRO A 309 18.75 29.57 44.73
#